data_c9bbe461b81e29c82a4dc05ddecd8ecb
#
_entry.id   c9bbe461b81e29c82a4dc05ddecd8ecb
#
_cell.length_a   1.000
_cell.length_b   1.000
_cell.length_c   1.000
_cell.angle_alpha   90.00
_cell.angle_beta   90.00
_cell.angle_gamma   90.00
#
_symmetry.space_group_name_H-M   'P 1'
#
loop_
_entity.id
_entity.type
_entity.pdbx_description
1 polymer ?
#
loop_
_entity_poly.entity_id
_entity_poly.type
_entity_poly.pdbx_seq_one_letter_code
_entity_poly.pdbx_strand_id
1 'polypeptide(L)'
;MAQESGKELNKDSDNDSDNEALGRLPAPLLDMQRALLSLSEKLIALDGLNQRHELCTDPELKLVLAHNRDATRQHIAMLLEWARRRDPKLDKELKAALFKAGPIAAQYHYD
;
A
#
# COMPACT_ATOMS: atom_id res chain seq x y z
N MET A 1 -15.08 28.83 11.64
CA MET A 1 -14.62 28.16 11.56
C MET A 1 -14.11 27.75 11.57
N ALA A 2 -14.50 27.75 11.71
CA ALA A 2 -14.04 26.99 11.67
C ALA A 2 -13.87 26.39 11.62
N GLN A 3 -14.54 26.37 11.46
CA GLN A 3 -14.47 25.66 11.42
C GLN A 3 -14.51 25.26 11.07
N GLU A 4 -15.14 25.48 10.78
CA GLU A 4 -15.08 24.95 10.35
C GLU A 4 -15.01 24.63 10.20
N SER A 5 -15.55 24.66 10.21
CA SER A 5 -15.44 23.98 10.19
C SER A 5 -15.86 23.34 10.27
N GLY A 6 -16.61 23.36 9.83
CA GLY A 6 -17.15 22.47 10.14
C GLY A 6 -17.68 21.30 10.13
N LYS A 7 -18.63 20.73 9.00
CA LYS A 7 -18.94 19.63 9.07
C LYS A 7 -18.62 18.62 8.15
N GLU A 8 -18.55 18.87 6.93
CA GLU A 8 -17.43 18.21 6.76
C GLU A 8 -16.66 17.99 8.00
N LEU A 9 -17.04 18.68 9.00
CA LEU A 9 -16.57 18.49 10.31
C LEU A 9 -16.88 17.13 10.88
N ASN A 10 -18.01 16.52 10.49
CA ASN A 10 -18.31 15.18 10.97
C ASN A 10 -17.26 14.18 10.54
N LYS A 11 -16.80 14.34 9.32
CA LYS A 11 -15.76 13.47 8.81
C LYS A 11 -14.45 13.71 9.56
N ASP A 12 -14.15 14.94 9.87
CA ASP A 12 -12.95 15.26 10.61
C ASP A 12 -13.00 14.69 12.01
N SER A 13 -14.18 14.75 12.65
CA SER A 13 -14.35 14.20 13.98
C SER A 13 -14.10 12.70 14.00
N ASP A 14 -14.63 11.97 13.00
CA ASP A 14 -14.43 10.55 12.92
C ASP A 14 -12.95 10.21 12.75
N ASN A 15 -12.25 10.97 11.91
CA ASN A 15 -10.81 10.78 11.72
C ASN A 15 -10.04 11.04 12.99
N ASP A 16 -10.42 12.05 13.75
CA ASP A 16 -9.74 12.36 15.00
C ASP A 16 -9.92 11.24 16.02
N SER A 17 -11.12 10.68 16.11
CA SER A 17 -11.37 9.57 17.00
C SER A 17 -10.54 8.34 16.62
N ASP A 18 -10.47 8.03 15.34
CA ASP A 18 -9.67 6.92 14.85
C ASP A 18 -8.20 7.15 15.15
N ASN A 19 -7.71 8.36 14.96
CA ASN A 19 -6.32 8.70 15.25
C ASN A 19 -6.00 8.56 16.73
N GLU A 20 -6.92 8.96 17.59
CA GLU A 20 -6.72 8.79 19.03
C GLU A 20 -6.63 7.32 19.42
N ALA A 21 -7.52 6.50 18.85
CA ALA A 21 -7.51 5.06 19.12
C ALA A 21 -6.21 4.43 18.64
N LEU A 22 -5.76 4.79 17.44
CA LEU A 22 -4.50 4.30 16.91
C LEU A 22 -3.32 4.75 17.75
N GLY A 23 -3.35 5.98 18.27
CA GLY A 23 -2.27 6.51 19.09
C GLY A 23 -2.08 5.78 20.40
N ARG A 24 -3.07 4.96 20.82
CA ARG A 24 -2.96 4.16 22.03
C ARG A 24 -2.41 2.76 21.77
N LEU A 25 -2.20 2.38 20.52
CA LEU A 25 -1.66 1.07 20.20
C LEU A 25 -0.15 1.04 20.43
N PRO A 26 0.40 -0.17 20.72
CA PRO A 26 1.85 -0.29 20.81
C PRO A 26 2.55 0.13 19.53
N ALA A 27 3.76 0.67 19.67
CA ALA A 27 4.53 1.18 18.55
C ALA A 27 4.68 0.21 17.39
N PRO A 28 4.94 -1.10 17.62
CA PRO A 28 5.04 -2.03 16.48
C PRO A 28 3.75 -2.13 15.66
N LEU A 29 2.59 -2.04 16.30
CA LEU A 29 1.32 -2.07 15.58
C LEU A 29 1.10 -0.78 14.79
N LEU A 30 1.52 0.35 15.33
CA LEU A 30 1.44 1.63 14.61
C LEU A 30 2.36 1.64 13.41
N ASP A 31 3.56 1.07 13.54
CA ASP A 31 4.49 1.01 12.42
C ASP A 31 3.96 0.07 11.33
N MET A 32 3.35 -1.05 11.69
CA MET A 32 2.71 -1.93 10.72
C MET A 32 1.58 -1.20 9.99
N GLN A 33 0.77 -0.42 10.71
CA GLN A 33 -0.29 0.38 10.12
C GLN A 33 0.28 1.35 9.08
N ARG A 34 1.36 2.04 9.44
CA ARG A 34 2.02 2.99 8.54
C ARG A 34 2.57 2.30 7.29
N ALA A 35 3.17 1.12 7.47
CA ALA A 35 3.71 0.37 6.34
C ALA A 35 2.62 -0.10 5.39
N LEU A 36 1.53 -0.64 5.93
CA LEU A 36 0.43 -1.12 5.11
C LEU A 36 -0.26 0.01 4.38
N LEU A 37 -0.43 1.16 5.04
CA LEU A 37 -1.01 2.33 4.39
C LEU A 37 -0.11 2.82 3.26
N SER A 38 1.20 2.90 3.50
CA SER A 38 2.16 3.31 2.48
C SER A 38 2.15 2.35 1.30
N LEU A 39 2.08 1.04 1.57
CA LEU A 39 2.00 0.04 0.52
C LEU A 39 0.75 0.22 -0.32
N SER A 40 -0.39 0.44 0.32
CA SER A 40 -1.65 0.69 -0.36
C SER A 40 -1.56 1.90 -1.28
N GLU A 41 -0.98 3.00 -0.78
CA GLU A 41 -0.79 4.21 -1.58
C GLU A 41 0.10 3.97 -2.78
N LYS A 42 1.16 3.18 -2.62
CA LYS A 42 2.06 2.87 -3.73
C LYS A 42 1.41 1.98 -4.78
N LEU A 43 0.54 1.07 -4.36
CA LEU A 43 -0.20 0.24 -5.32
C LEU A 43 -1.16 1.09 -6.15
N ILE A 44 -1.84 2.04 -5.52
CA ILE A 44 -2.70 2.98 -6.22
C ILE A 44 -1.88 3.85 -7.17
N ALA A 45 -0.72 4.33 -6.71
CA ALA A 45 0.16 5.14 -7.53
C ALA A 45 0.66 4.37 -8.75
N LEU A 46 0.99 3.09 -8.57
CA LEU A 46 1.44 2.24 -9.68
C LEU A 46 0.37 2.15 -10.76
N ASP A 47 -0.88 1.94 -10.36
CA ASP A 47 -1.99 1.87 -11.31
C ASP A 47 -2.11 3.18 -12.10
N GLY A 48 -2.06 4.32 -11.40
CA GLY A 48 -2.14 5.63 -12.06
C GLY A 48 -0.97 5.87 -13.02
N LEU A 49 0.23 5.48 -12.62
CA LEU A 49 1.42 5.66 -13.47
C LEU A 49 1.36 4.78 -14.71
N ASN A 50 0.86 3.55 -14.58
CA ASN A 50 0.67 2.68 -15.74
C ASN A 50 -0.29 3.32 -16.75
N GLN A 51 -1.39 3.89 -16.27
CA GLN A 51 -2.37 4.54 -17.14
C GLN A 51 -1.78 5.77 -17.82
N ARG A 52 -1.09 6.62 -17.07
CA ARG A 52 -0.49 7.83 -17.63
C ARG A 52 0.58 7.50 -18.65
N HIS A 53 1.39 6.48 -18.38
CA HIS A 53 2.41 6.03 -19.31
C HIS A 53 1.78 5.58 -20.62
N GLU A 54 0.71 4.78 -20.54
CA GLU A 54 0.04 4.26 -21.71
C GLU A 54 -0.56 5.37 -22.57
N LEU A 55 -1.12 6.39 -21.95
CA LEU A 55 -1.80 7.49 -22.66
C LEU A 55 -0.86 8.62 -23.07
N CYS A 56 0.36 8.64 -22.58
CA CYS A 56 1.29 9.74 -22.82
C CYS A 56 1.80 9.70 -24.25
N THR A 57 1.77 10.87 -24.92
CA THR A 57 2.22 10.98 -26.32
C THR A 57 3.61 11.60 -26.45
N ASP A 58 4.04 12.37 -25.45
CA ASP A 58 5.38 12.97 -25.49
C ASP A 58 6.43 11.93 -25.12
N PRO A 59 7.41 11.66 -26.00
CA PRO A 59 8.39 10.60 -25.75
C PRO A 59 9.23 10.83 -24.49
N GLU A 60 9.62 12.06 -24.22
CA GLU A 60 10.45 12.35 -23.05
C GLU A 60 9.66 12.18 -21.77
N LEU A 61 8.45 12.69 -21.73
CA LEU A 61 7.59 12.52 -20.55
C LEU A 61 7.28 11.04 -20.32
N LYS A 62 7.07 10.28 -21.40
CA LYS A 62 6.80 8.86 -21.30
C LYS A 62 7.95 8.13 -20.58
N LEU A 63 9.19 8.50 -20.89
CA LEU A 63 10.37 7.93 -20.23
C LEU A 63 10.42 8.32 -18.75
N VAL A 64 10.06 9.56 -18.41
CA VAL A 64 10.01 9.99 -17.01
C VAL A 64 8.95 9.20 -16.24
N LEU A 65 7.79 9.01 -16.85
CA LEU A 65 6.71 8.24 -16.22
C LEU A 65 7.12 6.78 -16.02
N ALA A 66 7.83 6.19 -16.99
CA ALA A 66 8.33 4.83 -16.87
C ALA A 66 9.32 4.72 -15.70
N HIS A 67 10.19 5.71 -15.54
CA HIS A 67 11.14 5.72 -14.44
C HIS A 67 10.43 5.79 -13.09
N ASN A 68 9.43 6.67 -12.97
CA ASN A 68 8.62 6.77 -11.76
C ASN A 68 7.88 5.47 -11.45
N ARG A 69 7.32 4.85 -12.49
CA ARG A 69 6.62 3.58 -12.36
C ARG A 69 7.54 2.49 -11.79
N ASP A 70 8.75 2.40 -12.35
CA ASP A 70 9.70 1.39 -11.92
C ASP A 70 10.19 1.65 -10.49
N ALA A 71 10.40 2.92 -10.14
CA ALA A 71 10.76 3.28 -8.77
C ALA A 71 9.62 2.90 -7.80
N THR A 72 8.38 3.10 -8.21
CA THR A 72 7.23 2.74 -7.39
C THR A 72 7.18 1.24 -7.14
N ARG A 73 7.50 0.43 -8.16
CA ARG A 73 7.58 -1.03 -7.99
C ARG A 73 8.65 -1.41 -6.97
N GLN A 74 9.79 -0.75 -6.99
CA GLN A 74 10.84 -0.98 -6.01
C GLN A 74 10.36 -0.65 -4.60
N HIS A 75 9.64 0.47 -4.44
CA HIS A 75 9.12 0.87 -3.14
C HIS A 75 8.09 -0.15 -2.62
N ILE A 76 7.24 -0.66 -3.49
CA ILE A 76 6.28 -1.70 -3.14
C ILE A 76 7.01 -2.93 -2.60
N ALA A 77 8.05 -3.38 -3.30
CA ALA A 77 8.81 -4.55 -2.89
C ALA A 77 9.46 -4.35 -1.52
N MET A 78 10.02 -3.16 -1.28
CA MET A 78 10.66 -2.86 -0.01
C MET A 78 9.67 -2.83 1.15
N LEU A 79 8.51 -2.23 0.95
CA LEU A 79 7.47 -2.17 1.96
C LEU A 79 6.91 -3.55 2.27
N LEU A 80 6.70 -4.35 1.22
CA LEU A 80 6.21 -5.71 1.40
C LEU A 80 7.20 -6.57 2.19
N GLU A 81 8.49 -6.45 1.88
CA GLU A 81 9.50 -7.20 2.60
C GLU A 81 9.59 -6.76 4.07
N TRP A 82 9.48 -5.45 4.33
CA TRP A 82 9.48 -4.97 5.70
C TRP A 82 8.31 -5.58 6.49
N ALA A 83 7.11 -5.58 5.89
CA ALA A 83 5.91 -6.11 6.54
C ALA A 83 6.04 -7.63 6.75
N ARG A 84 6.56 -8.34 5.75
CA ARG A 84 6.77 -9.78 5.84
C ARG A 84 7.63 -10.15 7.05
N ARG A 85 8.69 -9.41 7.27
CA ARG A 85 9.63 -9.72 8.36
C ARG A 85 9.01 -9.54 9.75
N ARG A 86 7.94 -8.76 9.85
CA ARG A 86 7.33 -8.41 11.14
C ARG A 86 5.97 -9.04 11.37
N ASP A 87 5.43 -9.72 10.37
CA ASP A 87 4.13 -10.38 10.48
C ASP A 87 4.31 -11.85 10.11
N PRO A 88 4.45 -12.75 11.11
CA PRO A 88 4.69 -14.17 10.83
C PRO A 88 3.58 -14.83 10.02
N LYS A 89 2.35 -14.38 10.16
CA LYS A 89 1.23 -14.94 9.38
C LYS A 89 1.31 -14.53 7.93
N LEU A 90 1.65 -13.27 7.68
CA LEU A 90 1.88 -12.80 6.32
C LEU A 90 3.08 -13.51 5.69
N ASP A 91 4.16 -13.65 6.45
CA ASP A 91 5.34 -14.37 5.98
C ASP A 91 4.99 -15.79 5.54
N LYS A 92 4.19 -16.49 6.34
CA LYS A 92 3.79 -17.85 6.01
C LYS A 92 3.02 -17.91 4.69
N GLU A 93 2.06 -16.99 4.50
CA GLU A 93 1.26 -16.99 3.28
C GLU A 93 2.08 -16.58 2.06
N LEU A 94 2.97 -15.62 2.22
CA LEU A 94 3.84 -15.22 1.12
C LEU A 94 4.76 -16.36 0.71
N LYS A 95 5.32 -17.10 1.66
CA LYS A 95 6.17 -18.24 1.34
C LYS A 95 5.40 -19.36 0.66
N ALA A 96 4.12 -19.51 0.99
CA ALA A 96 3.29 -20.53 0.36
C ALA A 96 2.92 -20.16 -1.08
N ALA A 97 2.75 -18.88 -1.37
CA ALA A 97 2.25 -18.44 -2.67
C ALA A 97 3.31 -18.00 -3.66
N LEU A 98 4.40 -17.39 -3.16
CA LEU A 98 5.37 -16.72 -4.04
C LEU A 98 6.41 -17.69 -4.59
N PHE A 99 6.84 -17.42 -5.81
CA PHE A 99 7.93 -18.14 -6.48
C PHE A 99 7.64 -19.63 -6.65
N LYS A 100 6.37 -19.98 -6.79
CA LYS A 100 5.95 -21.37 -7.02
C LYS A 100 5.53 -21.56 -8.47
N ALA A 101 5.78 -22.74 -8.99
CA ALA A 101 5.30 -23.12 -10.31
C ALA A 101 3.86 -23.60 -10.21
N GLY A 102 3.15 -23.57 -11.33
CA GLY A 102 1.79 -24.07 -11.42
C GLY A 102 0.73 -23.03 -11.08
N PRO A 103 -0.53 -23.40 -11.06
CA PRO A 103 -1.63 -22.49 -10.77
C PRO A 103 -1.52 -21.92 -9.36
N ILE A 104 -1.76 -20.63 -9.21
CA ILE A 104 -1.57 -19.94 -7.93
C ILE A 104 -2.46 -20.54 -6.85
N ALA A 105 -3.73 -20.72 -7.13
CA ALA A 105 -4.68 -21.21 -6.12
C ALA A 105 -4.43 -22.66 -5.74
N ALA A 106 -3.73 -23.41 -6.57
CA ALA A 106 -3.43 -24.82 -6.27
C ALA A 106 -2.43 -24.99 -5.13
N GLN A 107 -1.77 -23.89 -4.71
CA GLN A 107 -0.82 -23.93 -3.60
C GLN A 107 -1.51 -24.01 -2.23
N TYR A 108 -2.83 -23.86 -2.20
CA TYR A 108 -3.61 -23.83 -0.97
C TYR A 108 -4.60 -24.99 -0.93
N HIS A 109 -4.88 -25.45 0.28
CA HIS A 109 -5.88 -26.51 0.52
C HIS A 109 -7.11 -25.85 1.16
N TYR A 110 -8.25 -26.03 0.50
CA TYR A 110 -9.53 -25.53 0.98
C TYR A 110 -10.46 -26.73 1.17
N ASP A 111 -10.77 -27.00 2.43
CA ASP A 111 -11.67 -28.14 2.74
C ASP A 111 -13.09 -27.67 2.98
#